data_e5af49634fe1f33939c0ffda74545083
#
_entry.id   e5af49634fe1f33939c0ffda74545083
#
_cell.length_a   1.000
_cell.length_b   1.000
_cell.length_c   1.000
_cell.angle_alpha   90.00
_cell.angle_beta   90.00
_cell.angle_gamma   90.00
#
_symmetry.space_group_name_H-M   'P 1'
#
loop_
_entity.id
_entity.type
_entity.pdbx_description
1 polymer ?
#
loop_
_entity_poly.entity_id
_entity_poly.type
_entity_poly.pdbx_seq_one_letter_code
_entity_poly.pdbx_strand_id
1 'polypeptide(L)'
;MFLEVLAFNDEILLISNSFCNFAIRKQYRFTIAKYTPYIKPKYVTREGTTVLYVRYNYNRTKRTLISTGYSIKPEHWDSKKRWIKRACPNYDEIDACLIRITSKLGEILTYAKINGISPTVDFVLLELKKNREYELRPNRVDIFDALERYITEKALVVSADQIKDYRTLRKHLIAFKE
;
A
#
# COMPACT_ATOMS: atom_id res chain seq x y z
N MET A 1 54.00 16.19 13.13
CA MET A 1 53.35 15.03 13.81
C MET A 1 51.81 15.11 13.85
N PHE A 2 51.21 16.26 13.54
CA PHE A 2 49.74 16.43 13.52
C PHE A 2 49.09 16.18 12.15
N LEU A 3 49.85 16.24 11.07
CA LEU A 3 49.33 16.04 9.70
C LEU A 3 49.17 14.55 9.33
N GLU A 4 50.01 13.67 9.89
CA GLU A 4 49.89 12.22 9.63
C GLU A 4 48.69 11.57 10.31
N VAL A 5 48.22 12.09 11.44
CA VAL A 5 47.06 11.57 12.15
C VAL A 5 45.72 11.90 11.43
N LEU A 6 45.66 13.03 10.72
CA LEU A 6 44.48 13.41 9.92
C LEU A 6 44.36 12.60 8.63
N ALA A 7 45.50 12.30 7.97
CA ALA A 7 45.50 11.44 6.78
C ALA A 7 45.05 10.00 7.09
N PHE A 8 45.41 9.49 8.27
CA PHE A 8 45.00 8.14 8.71
C PHE A 8 43.48 8.05 9.01
N ASN A 9 42.92 9.15 9.53
CA ASN A 9 41.47 9.19 9.79
C ASN A 9 40.62 9.28 8.49
N ASP A 10 41.10 9.99 7.47
CA ASP A 10 40.41 10.14 6.19
C ASP A 10 40.38 8.82 5.39
N GLU A 11 41.46 8.03 5.42
CA GLU A 11 41.47 6.70 4.79
C GLU A 11 40.54 5.72 5.50
N ILE A 12 40.45 5.73 6.83
CA ILE A 12 39.54 4.89 7.58
C ILE A 12 38.09 5.28 7.28
N LEU A 13 37.77 6.57 7.17
CA LEU A 13 36.44 7.05 6.80
C LEU A 13 36.06 6.68 5.35
N LEU A 14 37.00 6.73 4.41
CA LEU A 14 36.78 6.31 3.03
C LEU A 14 36.59 4.80 2.92
N ILE A 15 37.34 4.00 3.67
CA ILE A 15 37.18 2.54 3.71
C ILE A 15 35.85 2.17 4.37
N SER A 16 35.46 2.83 5.47
CA SER A 16 34.19 2.59 6.14
C SER A 16 32.98 2.98 5.26
N ASN A 17 33.05 4.12 4.57
CA ASN A 17 32.03 4.54 3.63
C ASN A 17 31.95 3.63 2.39
N SER A 18 33.08 3.15 1.88
CA SER A 18 33.12 2.20 0.78
C SER A 18 32.55 0.84 1.18
N PHE A 19 32.90 0.35 2.38
CA PHE A 19 32.34 -0.91 2.91
C PHE A 19 30.87 -0.79 3.24
N CYS A 20 30.43 0.29 3.87
CA CYS A 20 29.01 0.55 4.11
C CYS A 20 28.23 0.68 2.81
N ASN A 21 28.74 1.41 1.80
CA ASN A 21 28.09 1.50 0.50
C ASN A 21 28.07 0.16 -0.25
N PHE A 22 29.11 -0.67 -0.11
CA PHE A 22 29.14 -2.01 -0.72
C PHE A 22 28.20 -2.97 -0.01
N ALA A 23 28.15 -2.97 1.32
CA ALA A 23 27.21 -3.75 2.11
C ALA A 23 25.76 -3.31 1.85
N ILE A 24 25.50 -2.01 1.84
CA ILE A 24 24.19 -1.44 1.51
C ILE A 24 23.78 -1.80 0.08
N ARG A 25 24.69 -1.68 -0.92
CA ARG A 25 24.38 -2.07 -2.31
C ARG A 25 24.13 -3.57 -2.48
N LYS A 26 24.74 -4.44 -1.66
CA LYS A 26 24.52 -5.88 -1.73
C LYS A 26 23.20 -6.30 -1.07
N GLN A 27 22.74 -5.56 -0.07
CA GLN A 27 21.51 -5.82 0.66
C GLN A 27 20.25 -5.31 -0.05
N TYR A 28 20.37 -4.26 -0.88
CA TYR A 28 19.25 -3.66 -1.62
C TYR A 28 19.35 -3.94 -3.14
N ARG A 29 19.55 -5.20 -3.54
CA ARG A 29 19.02 -5.60 -4.84
C ARG A 29 17.48 -5.60 -4.70
N PHE A 30 16.86 -4.42 -4.78
CA PHE A 30 15.44 -4.31 -4.99
C PHE A 30 15.12 -5.11 -6.24
N THR A 31 14.66 -6.31 -6.04
CA THR A 31 14.02 -7.07 -7.10
C THR A 31 12.89 -6.19 -7.55
N ILE A 32 12.93 -5.71 -8.80
CA ILE A 32 11.90 -4.82 -9.32
C ILE A 32 10.62 -5.64 -9.36
N ALA A 33 9.87 -5.58 -8.28
CA ALA A 33 8.57 -6.20 -8.19
C ALA A 33 7.69 -5.58 -9.27
N LYS A 34 7.03 -6.43 -10.06
CA LYS A 34 6.18 -6.00 -11.18
C LYS A 34 4.77 -6.53 -10.98
N TYR A 35 3.81 -5.72 -11.30
CA TYR A 35 2.41 -6.14 -11.34
C TYR A 35 1.82 -5.82 -12.72
N THR A 36 0.96 -6.71 -13.20
CA THR A 36 0.31 -6.57 -14.51
C THR A 36 -1.04 -7.25 -14.49
N PRO A 37 -2.07 -6.68 -15.08
CA PRO A 37 -3.32 -7.39 -15.34
C PRO A 37 -3.05 -8.65 -16.17
N TYR A 38 -3.82 -9.71 -15.89
CA TYR A 38 -3.59 -11.03 -16.44
C TYR A 38 -4.88 -11.85 -16.50
N ILE A 39 -5.07 -12.59 -17.57
CA ILE A 39 -6.10 -13.62 -17.69
C ILE A 39 -5.46 -14.99 -17.91
N LYS A 40 -6.21 -16.06 -17.63
CA LYS A 40 -5.81 -17.43 -17.95
C LYS A 40 -6.58 -17.93 -19.19
N PRO A 41 -6.12 -17.68 -20.41
CA PRO A 41 -6.90 -17.94 -21.63
C PRO A 41 -7.25 -19.42 -21.84
N LYS A 42 -6.50 -20.34 -21.21
CA LYS A 42 -6.77 -21.79 -21.27
C LYS A 42 -7.85 -22.26 -20.28
N TYR A 43 -8.21 -21.43 -19.29
CA TYR A 43 -9.20 -21.77 -18.26
C TYR A 43 -10.45 -20.91 -18.47
N VAL A 44 -11.27 -21.38 -19.35
CA VAL A 44 -12.55 -20.74 -19.71
C VAL A 44 -13.67 -21.50 -18.98
N THR A 45 -14.58 -20.77 -18.35
CA THR A 45 -15.77 -21.34 -17.71
C THR A 45 -16.73 -21.90 -18.75
N ARG A 46 -17.77 -22.62 -18.32
CA ARG A 46 -18.84 -23.12 -19.21
C ARG A 46 -19.55 -21.99 -19.97
N GLU A 47 -19.53 -20.78 -19.41
CA GLU A 47 -20.12 -19.57 -20.01
C GLU A 47 -19.18 -18.86 -21.01
N GLY A 48 -18.03 -19.45 -21.32
CA GLY A 48 -17.07 -18.84 -22.23
C GLY A 48 -16.24 -17.68 -21.66
N THR A 49 -16.26 -17.49 -20.34
CA THR A 49 -15.55 -16.39 -19.65
C THR A 49 -14.31 -16.88 -18.91
N THR A 50 -13.35 -16.02 -18.67
CA THR A 50 -12.16 -16.27 -17.83
C THR A 50 -12.03 -15.19 -16.77
N VAL A 51 -11.57 -15.59 -15.59
CA VAL A 51 -11.39 -14.66 -14.46
C VAL A 51 -10.24 -13.70 -14.76
N LEU A 52 -10.47 -12.43 -14.46
CA LEU A 52 -9.48 -11.38 -14.56
C LEU A 52 -8.70 -11.25 -13.25
N TYR A 53 -7.39 -11.23 -13.35
CA TYR A 53 -6.47 -11.12 -12.21
C TYR A 53 -5.52 -9.94 -12.42
N VAL A 54 -4.93 -9.47 -11.32
CA VAL A 54 -3.69 -8.72 -11.34
C VAL A 54 -2.57 -9.65 -10.85
N ARG A 55 -1.61 -9.93 -11.71
CA ARG A 55 -0.46 -10.78 -11.39
C ARG A 55 0.63 -9.92 -10.77
N TYR A 56 0.99 -10.24 -9.54
CA TYR A 56 2.12 -9.68 -8.84
C TYR A 56 3.30 -10.63 -8.89
N ASN A 57 4.47 -10.16 -9.31
CA ASN A 57 5.73 -10.90 -9.37
C ASN A 57 6.73 -10.21 -8.43
N TYR A 58 7.08 -10.87 -7.34
CA TYR A 58 8.13 -10.42 -6.44
C TYR A 58 9.51 -10.67 -7.06
N ASN A 59 9.73 -11.87 -7.60
CA ASN A 59 10.94 -12.27 -8.30
C ASN A 59 10.60 -13.29 -9.41
N ARG A 60 11.62 -13.94 -10.00
CA ARG A 60 11.41 -14.93 -11.07
C ARG A 60 10.60 -16.15 -10.62
N THR A 61 10.71 -16.54 -9.35
CA THR A 61 10.08 -17.74 -8.79
C THR A 61 8.83 -17.47 -7.96
N LYS A 62 8.81 -16.36 -7.21
CA LYS A 62 7.68 -16.01 -6.31
C LYS A 62 6.73 -15.03 -6.98
N ARG A 63 5.51 -15.49 -7.23
CA ARG A 63 4.43 -14.72 -7.86
C ARG A 63 3.09 -15.09 -7.25
N THR A 64 2.12 -14.18 -7.29
CA THR A 64 0.75 -14.43 -6.89
C THR A 64 -0.25 -13.80 -7.86
N LEU A 65 -1.50 -14.27 -7.83
CA LEU A 65 -2.61 -13.74 -8.60
C LEU A 65 -3.62 -13.12 -7.63
N ILE A 66 -3.92 -11.86 -7.81
CA ILE A 66 -4.91 -11.12 -7.06
C ILE A 66 -6.17 -11.07 -7.91
N SER A 67 -7.26 -11.67 -7.43
CA SER A 67 -8.53 -11.68 -8.16
C SER A 67 -9.15 -10.28 -8.13
N THR A 68 -9.67 -9.85 -9.29
CA THR A 68 -10.45 -8.61 -9.40
C THR A 68 -11.93 -8.82 -9.06
N GLY A 69 -12.40 -10.08 -9.04
CA GLY A 69 -13.82 -10.43 -8.92
C GLY A 69 -14.58 -10.42 -10.24
N TYR A 70 -13.98 -9.96 -11.33
CA TYR A 70 -14.59 -9.91 -12.64
C TYR A 70 -14.16 -11.07 -13.54
N SER A 71 -15.05 -11.46 -14.45
CA SER A 71 -14.77 -12.42 -15.52
C SER A 71 -15.06 -11.77 -16.86
N ILE A 72 -14.21 -12.01 -17.86
CA ILE A 72 -14.33 -11.46 -19.21
C ILE A 72 -14.20 -12.57 -20.25
N LYS A 73 -14.76 -12.38 -21.43
CA LYS A 73 -14.47 -13.26 -22.56
C LYS A 73 -13.05 -13.03 -23.05
N PRO A 74 -12.30 -14.09 -23.46
CA PRO A 74 -10.93 -13.95 -23.96
C PRO A 74 -10.78 -12.96 -25.13
N GLU A 75 -11.82 -12.83 -25.98
CA GLU A 75 -11.86 -11.88 -27.11
C GLU A 75 -11.76 -10.40 -26.69
N HIS A 76 -12.24 -10.06 -25.47
CA HIS A 76 -12.17 -8.72 -24.91
C HIS A 76 -10.82 -8.39 -24.26
N TRP A 77 -9.86 -9.32 -24.30
CA TRP A 77 -8.52 -9.10 -23.78
C TRP A 77 -7.54 -8.68 -24.88
N ASP A 78 -6.78 -7.60 -24.64
CA ASP A 78 -5.67 -7.19 -25.48
C ASP A 78 -4.34 -7.72 -24.90
N SER A 79 -3.80 -8.75 -25.52
CA SER A 79 -2.55 -9.39 -25.07
C SER A 79 -1.32 -8.49 -25.24
N LYS A 80 -1.34 -7.53 -26.17
CA LYS A 80 -0.22 -6.60 -26.41
C LYS A 80 -0.19 -5.52 -25.33
N LYS A 81 -1.33 -4.89 -25.07
CA LYS A 81 -1.49 -3.85 -24.04
C LYS A 81 -1.58 -4.43 -22.65
N ARG A 82 -1.90 -5.74 -22.51
CA ARG A 82 -2.23 -6.42 -21.24
C ARG A 82 -3.33 -5.68 -20.48
N TRP A 83 -4.40 -5.34 -21.22
CA TRP A 83 -5.53 -4.58 -20.71
C TRP A 83 -6.83 -5.05 -21.39
N ILE A 84 -7.96 -4.64 -20.84
CA ILE A 84 -9.27 -4.91 -21.44
C ILE A 84 -9.50 -4.00 -22.65
N LYS A 85 -10.21 -4.52 -23.65
CA LYS A 85 -10.65 -3.74 -24.82
C LYS A 85 -11.90 -2.94 -24.46
N ARG A 86 -12.08 -1.75 -25.04
CA ARG A 86 -13.28 -0.92 -24.84
C ARG A 86 -14.60 -1.60 -25.23
N ALA A 87 -14.55 -2.58 -26.12
CA ALA A 87 -15.71 -3.38 -26.51
C ALA A 87 -16.16 -4.40 -25.45
N CYS A 88 -15.48 -4.46 -24.30
CA CYS A 88 -15.87 -5.34 -23.20
C CYS A 88 -17.15 -4.81 -22.53
N PRO A 89 -18.17 -5.66 -22.28
CA PRO A 89 -19.29 -5.29 -21.41
C PRO A 89 -18.79 -4.85 -20.04
N ASN A 90 -19.40 -3.81 -19.48
CA ASN A 90 -19.01 -3.22 -18.17
C ASN A 90 -17.55 -2.72 -18.13
N TYR A 91 -17.05 -2.23 -19.30
CA TYR A 91 -15.67 -1.75 -19.43
C TYR A 91 -15.29 -0.78 -18.31
N ASP A 92 -16.10 0.25 -18.07
CA ASP A 92 -15.79 1.33 -17.12
C ASP A 92 -15.65 0.82 -15.68
N GLU A 93 -16.49 -0.12 -15.27
CA GLU A 93 -16.41 -0.73 -13.93
C GLU A 93 -15.14 -1.58 -13.77
N ILE A 94 -14.85 -2.40 -14.78
CA ILE A 94 -13.69 -3.29 -14.78
C ILE A 94 -12.40 -2.47 -14.85
N ASP A 95 -12.38 -1.42 -15.68
CA ASP A 95 -11.26 -0.50 -15.83
C ASP A 95 -10.99 0.23 -14.51
N ALA A 96 -12.02 0.79 -13.88
CA ALA A 96 -11.92 1.43 -12.56
C ALA A 96 -11.39 0.46 -11.49
N CYS A 97 -11.86 -0.79 -11.50
CA CYS A 97 -11.38 -1.81 -10.58
C CYS A 97 -9.89 -2.13 -10.81
N LEU A 98 -9.46 -2.28 -12.07
CA LEU A 98 -8.06 -2.52 -12.41
C LEU A 98 -7.17 -1.35 -11.99
N ILE A 99 -7.58 -0.11 -12.29
CA ILE A 99 -6.86 1.10 -11.89
C ILE A 99 -6.73 1.15 -10.37
N ARG A 100 -7.81 0.91 -9.63
CA ARG A 100 -7.79 0.91 -8.16
C ARG A 100 -6.81 -0.11 -7.59
N ILE A 101 -6.82 -1.36 -8.07
CA ILE A 101 -5.92 -2.41 -7.57
C ILE A 101 -4.47 -2.09 -7.92
N THR A 102 -4.21 -1.62 -9.15
CA THR A 102 -2.86 -1.29 -9.61
C THR A 102 -2.29 -0.07 -8.88
N SER A 103 -3.10 0.96 -8.61
CA SER A 103 -2.70 2.13 -7.81
C SER A 103 -2.32 1.72 -6.40
N LYS A 104 -3.15 0.90 -5.73
CA LYS A 104 -2.84 0.40 -4.38
C LYS A 104 -1.56 -0.41 -4.34
N LEU A 105 -1.33 -1.26 -5.33
CA LEU A 105 -0.07 -1.98 -5.43
C LEU A 105 1.12 -1.03 -5.60
N GLY A 106 0.95 0.04 -6.39
CA GLY A 106 1.94 1.11 -6.54
C GLY A 106 2.27 1.79 -5.21
N GLU A 107 1.25 2.15 -4.44
CA GLU A 107 1.39 2.76 -3.10
C GLU A 107 2.13 1.84 -2.12
N ILE A 108 1.73 0.55 -2.05
CA ILE A 108 2.37 -0.45 -1.19
C ILE A 108 3.85 -0.63 -1.56
N LEU A 109 4.17 -0.68 -2.86
CA LEU A 109 5.55 -0.81 -3.32
C LEU A 109 6.38 0.45 -3.04
N THR A 110 5.77 1.62 -3.16
CA THR A 110 6.40 2.90 -2.83
C THR A 110 6.67 2.97 -1.32
N TYR A 111 5.70 2.61 -0.49
CA TYR A 111 5.87 2.51 0.95
C TYR A 111 6.99 1.56 1.34
N ALA A 112 7.00 0.35 0.77
CA ALA A 112 8.04 -0.63 1.01
C ALA A 112 9.44 -0.10 0.62
N LYS A 113 9.54 0.60 -0.51
CA LYS A 113 10.78 1.20 -0.99
C LYS A 113 11.29 2.31 -0.05
N ILE A 114 10.42 3.20 0.40
CA ILE A 114 10.77 4.31 1.31
C ILE A 114 11.25 3.77 2.66
N ASN A 115 10.60 2.73 3.17
CA ASN A 115 10.90 2.15 4.49
C ASN A 115 11.95 1.02 4.43
N GLY A 116 12.56 0.74 3.28
CA GLY A 116 13.56 -0.33 3.14
C GLY A 116 13.00 -1.73 3.35
N ILE A 117 11.68 -1.93 3.20
CA ILE A 117 11.01 -3.22 3.41
C ILE A 117 11.02 -4.01 2.10
N SER A 118 11.38 -5.30 2.17
CA SER A 118 11.28 -6.19 1.00
C SER A 118 9.80 -6.47 0.68
N PRO A 119 9.29 -6.10 -0.52
CA PRO A 119 7.89 -6.26 -0.88
C PRO A 119 7.58 -7.73 -1.26
N THR A 120 7.70 -8.64 -0.29
CA THR A 120 7.38 -10.06 -0.47
C THR A 120 5.90 -10.25 -0.82
N VAL A 121 5.54 -11.42 -1.36
CA VAL A 121 4.14 -11.75 -1.68
C VAL A 121 3.25 -11.63 -0.44
N ASP A 122 3.72 -12.18 0.70
CA ASP A 122 2.97 -12.18 1.95
C ASP A 122 2.77 -10.77 2.50
N PHE A 123 3.82 -9.92 2.45
CA PHE A 123 3.72 -8.51 2.83
C PHE A 123 2.67 -7.77 1.98
N VAL A 124 2.74 -7.91 0.66
CA VAL A 124 1.80 -7.22 -0.24
C VAL A 124 0.37 -7.70 -0.03
N LEU A 125 0.14 -9.00 0.15
CA LEU A 125 -1.20 -9.53 0.42
C LEU A 125 -1.75 -9.06 1.78
N LEU A 126 -0.89 -8.95 2.80
CA LEU A 126 -1.26 -8.44 4.11
C LEU A 126 -1.65 -6.96 4.04
N GLU A 127 -0.85 -6.15 3.36
CA GLU A 127 -1.14 -4.72 3.18
C GLU A 127 -2.43 -4.49 2.35
N LEU A 128 -2.65 -5.30 1.30
CA LEU A 128 -3.90 -5.25 0.54
C LEU A 128 -5.13 -5.61 1.39
N LYS A 129 -5.00 -6.56 2.34
CA LYS A 129 -6.08 -6.91 3.27
C LYS A 129 -6.36 -5.76 4.25
N LYS A 130 -5.33 -5.17 4.84
CA LYS A 130 -5.48 -4.00 5.72
C LYS A 130 -6.23 -2.87 5.03
N ASN A 131 -5.85 -2.54 3.79
CA ASN A 131 -6.53 -1.53 2.99
C ASN A 131 -7.99 -1.87 2.69
N ARG A 132 -8.35 -3.17 2.52
CA ARG A 132 -9.74 -3.59 2.35
C ARG A 132 -10.56 -3.40 3.63
N GLU A 133 -9.98 -3.67 4.80
CA GLU A 133 -10.65 -3.40 6.08
C GLU A 133 -10.89 -1.90 6.29
N TYR A 134 -9.96 -1.04 5.85
CA TYR A 134 -10.15 0.41 5.87
C TYR A 134 -11.25 0.89 4.90
N GLU A 135 -11.41 0.24 3.75
CA GLU A 135 -12.48 0.57 2.79
C GLU A 135 -13.85 0.05 3.23
N LEU A 136 -13.88 -1.10 3.87
CA LEU A 136 -15.11 -1.70 4.42
C LEU A 136 -15.56 -1.02 5.71
N ARG A 137 -14.65 -0.38 6.41
CA ARG A 137 -14.96 0.53 7.49
C ARG A 137 -14.81 1.95 6.92
N PRO A 138 -15.89 2.59 6.46
CA PRO A 138 -15.82 4.01 6.24
C PRO A 138 -15.23 4.56 7.53
N ASN A 139 -14.22 5.42 7.38
CA ASN A 139 -13.51 6.05 8.49
C ASN A 139 -14.51 6.96 9.24
N ARG A 140 -15.55 6.34 9.82
CA ARG A 140 -16.38 6.95 10.84
C ARG A 140 -15.48 6.99 12.08
N VAL A 141 -14.59 7.97 12.06
CA VAL A 141 -14.08 8.47 13.32
C VAL A 141 -15.35 8.93 14.02
N ASP A 142 -15.81 8.15 14.99
CA ASP A 142 -16.92 8.60 15.81
C ASP A 142 -16.47 9.95 16.38
N ILE A 143 -17.25 10.99 16.10
CA ILE A 143 -16.94 12.35 16.54
C ILE A 143 -16.70 12.38 18.07
N PHE A 144 -17.35 11.46 18.78
CA PHE A 144 -17.20 11.33 20.22
C PHE A 144 -15.85 10.73 20.61
N ASP A 145 -15.35 9.75 19.85
CA ASP A 145 -14.01 9.17 20.07
C ASP A 145 -12.91 10.19 19.70
N ALA A 146 -13.12 10.96 18.64
CA ALA A 146 -12.20 12.04 18.26
C ALA A 146 -12.16 13.13 19.33
N LEU A 147 -13.32 13.51 19.86
CA LEU A 147 -13.43 14.51 20.90
C LEU A 147 -12.79 14.03 22.22
N GLU A 148 -12.96 12.75 22.59
CA GLU A 148 -12.34 12.17 23.78
C GLU A 148 -10.81 12.15 23.67
N ARG A 149 -10.26 11.78 22.52
CA ARG A 149 -8.80 11.88 22.26
C ARG A 149 -8.32 13.33 22.38
N TYR A 150 -9.03 14.26 21.75
CA TYR A 150 -8.71 15.67 21.83
C TYR A 150 -8.71 16.20 23.28
N ILE A 151 -9.72 15.84 24.08
CA ILE A 151 -9.80 16.21 25.50
C ILE A 151 -8.59 15.63 26.27
N THR A 152 -8.24 14.38 26.01
CA THR A 152 -7.12 13.71 26.69
C THR A 152 -5.78 14.36 26.31
N GLU A 153 -5.56 14.66 25.04
CA GLU A 153 -4.33 15.33 24.59
C GLU A 153 -4.22 16.75 25.12
N LYS A 154 -5.33 17.48 25.14
CA LYS A 154 -5.37 18.88 25.64
C LYS A 154 -5.30 18.98 27.14
N ALA A 155 -5.68 17.96 27.88
CA ALA A 155 -5.58 17.96 29.36
C ALA A 155 -4.17 18.22 29.89
N LEU A 156 -3.13 17.97 29.08
CA LEU A 156 -1.73 18.26 29.42
C LEU A 156 -1.32 19.72 29.18
N VAL A 157 -2.11 20.49 28.44
CA VAL A 157 -1.71 21.81 27.91
C VAL A 157 -2.65 22.94 28.33
N VAL A 158 -3.91 22.63 28.61
CA VAL A 158 -4.95 23.63 28.91
C VAL A 158 -5.41 23.57 30.37
N SER A 159 -6.08 24.66 30.85
CA SER A 159 -6.58 24.75 32.22
C SER A 159 -7.70 23.74 32.49
N ALA A 160 -7.88 23.39 33.77
CA ALA A 160 -8.93 22.47 34.23
C ALA A 160 -10.34 22.95 33.85
N ASP A 161 -10.57 24.28 33.81
CA ASP A 161 -11.86 24.83 33.46
C ASP A 161 -12.17 24.65 31.94
N GLN A 162 -11.19 24.84 31.10
CA GLN A 162 -11.36 24.55 29.66
C GLN A 162 -11.66 23.07 29.38
N ILE A 163 -11.08 22.16 30.17
CA ILE A 163 -11.40 20.74 30.07
C ILE A 163 -12.86 20.46 30.48
N LYS A 164 -13.38 21.15 31.51
CA LYS A 164 -14.81 21.06 31.87
C LYS A 164 -15.72 21.51 30.75
N ASP A 165 -15.36 22.59 30.05
CA ASP A 165 -16.12 23.10 28.90
C ASP A 165 -16.17 22.08 27.76
N TYR A 166 -15.05 21.45 27.40
CA TYR A 166 -15.03 20.39 26.40
C TYR A 166 -15.86 19.17 26.80
N ARG A 167 -15.84 18.75 28.07
CA ARG A 167 -16.68 17.67 28.59
C ARG A 167 -18.16 18.04 28.57
N THR A 168 -18.50 19.29 28.84
CA THR A 168 -19.87 19.80 28.76
C THR A 168 -20.35 19.81 27.32
N LEU A 169 -19.54 20.29 26.37
CA LEU A 169 -19.82 20.22 24.95
C LEU A 169 -20.12 18.79 24.49
N ARG A 170 -19.28 17.82 24.92
CA ARG A 170 -19.50 16.41 24.63
C ARG A 170 -20.85 15.89 25.12
N LYS A 171 -21.25 16.26 26.35
CA LYS A 171 -22.58 15.91 26.90
C LYS A 171 -23.72 16.46 26.05
N HIS A 172 -23.63 17.72 25.63
CA HIS A 172 -24.66 18.32 24.76
C HIS A 172 -24.73 17.67 23.40
N LEU A 173 -23.58 17.31 22.81
CA LEU A 173 -23.55 16.62 21.52
C LEU A 173 -24.16 15.21 21.60
N ILE A 174 -23.95 14.48 22.71
CA ILE A 174 -24.57 13.17 22.94
C ILE A 174 -26.09 13.33 23.06
N ALA A 175 -26.57 14.29 23.87
CA ALA A 175 -27.99 14.54 24.02
C ALA A 175 -28.68 15.02 22.74
N PHE A 176 -27.95 15.61 21.81
CA PHE A 176 -28.48 16.02 20.50
C PHE A 176 -28.62 14.86 19.52
N LYS A 177 -27.91 13.74 19.75
CA LYS A 177 -27.94 12.55 18.90
C LYS A 177 -29.14 11.63 19.21
N GLU A 178 -29.69 11.70 20.42
CA GLU A 178 -30.90 10.95 20.84
C GLU A 178 -32.17 11.62 20.32
#